data_b3244e05c91edb589812c5c0a12b21d6
#
_entry.id   b3244e05c91edb589812c5c0a12b21d6
#
_cell.length_a   1.000
_cell.length_b   1.000
_cell.length_c   1.000
_cell.angle_alpha   90.00
_cell.angle_beta   90.00
_cell.angle_gamma   90.00
#
_symmetry.space_group_name_H-M   'P 1'
#
loop_
_entity.id
_entity.type
_entity.pdbx_description
1 polymer ?
#
loop_
_entity_poly.entity_id
_entity_poly.type
_entity_poly.pdbx_seq_one_letter_code
_entity_poly.pdbx_strand_id
1 'polypeptide(L)'
;MRHILTILLISISINLHSQTFDRKIPADTKVITEHSTNILGKKVNYLAQIGTQPIWDSNGEVIATLHYTYYKRTDIDDNSNRPLVFSFNGGPGSASIWMHMGYTGP
;
A
#
# COMPACT_ATOMS: atom_id res chain seq x y z
N MET A 1 24.66 -47.87 16.19
CA MET A 1 24.86 -46.43 16.31
C MET A 1 24.54 -45.65 15.01
N ARG A 2 25.00 -46.08 13.84
CA ARG A 2 24.79 -45.38 12.54
C ARG A 2 23.32 -45.19 12.15
N HIS A 3 22.45 -46.16 12.44
CA HIS A 3 21.00 -46.10 12.13
C HIS A 3 20.20 -45.25 13.13
N ILE A 4 20.65 -45.10 14.38
CA ILE A 4 20.02 -44.24 15.40
C ILE A 4 20.24 -42.77 15.04
N LEU A 5 21.43 -42.42 14.54
CA LEU A 5 21.76 -41.09 14.10
C LEU A 5 20.92 -40.65 12.89
N THR A 6 20.65 -41.59 11.94
CA THR A 6 19.83 -41.35 10.76
C THR A 6 18.36 -41.11 11.14
N ILE A 7 17.83 -41.86 12.08
CA ILE A 7 16.44 -41.73 12.57
C ILE A 7 16.31 -40.36 13.33
N LEU A 8 17.30 -39.99 14.11
CA LEU A 8 17.29 -38.67 14.81
C LEU A 8 17.30 -37.51 13.84
N LEU A 9 18.07 -37.56 12.74
CA LEU A 9 18.09 -36.53 11.69
C LEU A 9 16.76 -36.43 10.95
N ILE A 10 16.09 -37.53 10.67
CA ILE A 10 14.77 -37.55 10.03
C ILE A 10 13.69 -36.97 10.96
N SER A 11 13.74 -37.25 12.26
CA SER A 11 12.77 -36.69 13.22
C SER A 11 12.90 -35.19 13.42
N ILE A 12 14.10 -34.62 13.23
CA ILE A 12 14.31 -33.14 13.30
C ILE A 12 13.74 -32.44 12.06
N SER A 13 13.78 -33.07 10.90
CA SER A 13 13.25 -32.49 9.65
C SER A 13 11.71 -32.38 9.61
N ILE A 14 10.99 -33.16 10.39
CA ILE A 14 9.51 -33.16 10.41
C ILE A 14 8.93 -31.98 11.20
N ASN A 15 9.73 -31.31 12.04
CA ASN A 15 9.29 -30.20 12.88
C ASN A 15 9.48 -28.80 12.26
N LEU A 16 9.91 -28.71 11.01
CA LEU A 16 9.90 -27.43 10.27
C LEU A 16 8.45 -27.10 9.82
N HIS A 17 7.62 -26.73 10.79
CA HIS A 17 6.35 -26.12 10.47
C HIS A 17 6.66 -24.71 9.96
N SER A 18 6.40 -24.48 8.68
CA SER A 18 6.33 -23.13 8.13
C SER A 18 5.26 -22.36 8.93
N GLN A 19 5.67 -21.40 9.73
CA GLN A 19 4.74 -20.48 10.34
C GLN A 19 4.17 -19.62 9.21
N THR A 20 2.95 -19.91 8.78
CA THR A 20 2.18 -19.02 7.94
C THR A 20 1.89 -17.75 8.76
N PHE A 21 2.61 -16.69 8.48
CA PHE A 21 2.29 -15.37 9.01
C PHE A 21 0.98 -14.91 8.35
N ASP A 22 -0.13 -15.09 9.07
CA ASP A 22 -1.41 -14.49 8.67
C ASP A 22 -1.33 -12.97 8.88
N ARG A 23 -0.77 -12.28 7.88
CA ARG A 23 -0.72 -10.82 7.84
C ARG A 23 -2.05 -10.32 7.32
N LYS A 24 -3.00 -10.08 8.21
CA LYS A 24 -4.21 -9.33 7.87
C LYS A 24 -3.82 -7.87 7.67
N ILE A 25 -3.91 -7.40 6.44
CA ILE A 25 -3.79 -5.97 6.13
C ILE A 25 -5.15 -5.35 6.45
N PRO A 26 -5.22 -4.36 7.37
CA PRO A 26 -6.47 -3.69 7.67
C PRO A 26 -7.05 -3.08 6.39
N ALA A 27 -8.33 -3.35 6.12
CA ALA A 27 -9.08 -2.74 5.04
C ALA A 27 -9.71 -1.42 5.51
N ASP A 28 -9.95 -0.49 4.58
CA ASP A 28 -10.63 0.79 4.82
C ASP A 28 -9.96 1.66 5.91
N THR A 29 -8.64 1.69 5.92
CA THR A 29 -7.87 2.57 6.80
C THR A 29 -7.45 3.84 6.07
N LYS A 30 -7.33 4.95 6.81
CA LYS A 30 -6.78 6.20 6.27
C LYS A 30 -6.04 7.01 7.33
N VAL A 31 -4.96 7.64 6.91
CA VAL A 31 -4.20 8.64 7.66
C VAL A 31 -4.17 9.90 6.83
N ILE A 32 -4.45 11.04 7.43
CA ILE A 32 -4.50 12.35 6.79
C ILE A 32 -3.49 13.26 7.47
N THR A 33 -2.68 13.95 6.67
CA THR A 33 -1.68 14.91 7.14
C THR A 33 -1.76 16.20 6.31
N GLU A 34 -1.47 17.34 6.92
CA GLU A 34 -1.46 18.64 6.26
C GLU A 34 -0.03 19.08 6.00
N HIS A 35 0.21 19.63 4.82
CA HIS A 35 1.53 20.04 4.36
C HIS A 35 1.48 21.35 3.61
N SER A 36 2.66 21.97 3.45
CA SER A 36 2.86 23.07 2.53
C SER A 36 4.18 22.93 1.78
N THR A 37 4.18 23.35 0.53
CA THR A 37 5.38 23.39 -0.32
C THR A 37 5.40 24.65 -1.15
N ASN A 38 6.55 24.97 -1.76
CA ASN A 38 6.68 26.08 -2.69
C ASN A 38 6.82 25.54 -4.12
N ILE A 39 5.88 25.92 -4.98
CA ILE A 39 5.89 25.55 -6.40
C ILE A 39 5.99 26.85 -7.20
N LEU A 40 7.08 26.98 -7.99
CA LEU A 40 7.35 28.19 -8.80
C LEU A 40 7.22 29.51 -7.99
N GLY A 41 7.76 29.51 -6.75
CA GLY A 41 7.72 30.67 -5.87
C GLY A 41 6.39 30.93 -5.17
N LYS A 42 5.38 30.13 -5.39
CA LYS A 42 4.07 30.22 -4.70
C LYS A 42 3.96 29.14 -3.63
N LYS A 43 3.57 29.56 -2.43
CA LYS A 43 3.23 28.62 -1.36
C LYS A 43 1.93 27.90 -1.71
N VAL A 44 1.95 26.58 -1.67
CA VAL A 44 0.80 25.70 -1.90
C VAL A 44 0.56 24.88 -0.65
N ASN A 45 -0.63 24.99 -0.09
CA ASN A 45 -1.06 24.13 1.02
C ASN A 45 -1.83 22.94 0.46
N TYR A 46 -1.56 21.76 1.00
CA TYR A 46 -2.21 20.55 0.56
C TYR A 46 -2.39 19.55 1.70
N LEU A 47 -3.31 18.66 1.50
CA LEU A 47 -3.58 17.50 2.33
C LEU A 47 -3.02 16.26 1.61
N ALA A 48 -2.30 15.42 2.35
CA ALA A 48 -1.92 14.08 1.91
C ALA A 48 -2.74 13.06 2.69
N GLN A 49 -3.38 12.15 1.98
CA GLN A 49 -4.13 11.03 2.55
C GLN A 49 -3.53 9.73 2.04
N ILE A 50 -3.14 8.86 2.96
CA ILE A 50 -2.70 7.50 2.65
C ILE A 50 -3.74 6.56 3.23
N GLY A 51 -4.14 5.55 2.46
CA GLY A 51 -5.14 4.62 2.91
C GLY A 51 -5.18 3.30 2.17
N THR A 52 -6.11 2.48 2.60
CA THR A 52 -6.45 1.22 1.95
C THR A 52 -7.92 1.22 1.56
N GLN A 53 -8.19 0.86 0.31
CA GLN A 53 -9.54 0.66 -0.20
C GLN A 53 -9.78 -0.84 -0.32
N PRO A 54 -10.79 -1.40 0.36
CA PRO A 54 -11.12 -2.81 0.21
C PRO A 54 -11.69 -3.10 -1.18
N ILE A 55 -11.40 -4.30 -1.68
CA ILE A 55 -11.95 -4.86 -2.90
C ILE A 55 -12.78 -6.07 -2.48
N TRP A 56 -14.05 -6.09 -2.87
CA TRP A 56 -15.00 -7.14 -2.50
C TRP A 56 -15.25 -8.09 -3.66
N ASP A 57 -15.55 -9.34 -3.34
CA ASP A 57 -16.10 -10.30 -4.27
C ASP A 57 -17.62 -10.10 -4.46
N SER A 58 -18.23 -11.00 -5.25
CA SER A 58 -19.68 -10.99 -5.49
C SER A 58 -20.55 -11.30 -4.25
N ASN A 59 -19.94 -11.85 -3.20
CA ASN A 59 -20.62 -12.18 -1.94
C ASN A 59 -20.47 -11.07 -0.90
N GLY A 60 -19.70 -10.02 -1.19
CA GLY A 60 -19.39 -8.93 -0.28
C GLY A 60 -18.23 -9.19 0.66
N GLU A 61 -17.45 -10.25 0.44
CA GLU A 61 -16.24 -10.56 1.22
C GLU A 61 -15.03 -9.78 0.70
N VAL A 62 -14.21 -9.25 1.60
CA VAL A 62 -12.98 -8.54 1.22
C VAL A 62 -11.94 -9.54 0.76
N ILE A 63 -11.60 -9.50 -0.52
CA ILE A 63 -10.63 -10.41 -1.16
C ILE A 63 -9.26 -9.77 -1.38
N ALA A 64 -9.19 -8.43 -1.39
CA ALA A 64 -7.94 -7.70 -1.54
C ALA A 64 -8.07 -6.28 -0.97
N THR A 65 -6.93 -5.58 -0.84
CA THR A 65 -6.89 -4.17 -0.49
C THR A 65 -6.01 -3.42 -1.48
N LEU A 66 -6.51 -2.28 -1.95
CA LEU A 66 -5.77 -1.33 -2.77
C LEU A 66 -5.18 -0.25 -1.88
N HIS A 67 -3.86 -0.13 -1.85
CA HIS A 67 -3.20 1.00 -1.23
C HIS A 67 -3.21 2.20 -2.17
N TYR A 68 -3.52 3.38 -1.63
CA TYR A 68 -3.51 4.63 -2.39
C TYR A 68 -2.87 5.76 -1.58
N THR A 69 -2.35 6.73 -2.31
CA THR A 69 -1.98 8.06 -1.80
C THR A 69 -2.75 9.09 -2.59
N TYR A 70 -3.42 10.02 -1.89
CA TYR A 70 -4.22 11.08 -2.47
C TYR A 70 -3.71 12.42 -1.99
N TYR A 71 -3.53 13.37 -2.91
CA TYR A 71 -3.15 14.75 -2.63
C TYR A 71 -4.24 15.70 -3.05
N LYS A 72 -4.62 16.58 -2.15
CA LYS A 72 -5.63 17.62 -2.41
C LYS A 72 -5.12 18.99 -1.96
N ARG A 73 -5.15 19.97 -2.84
CA ARG A 73 -4.90 21.35 -2.45
C ARG A 73 -5.97 21.87 -1.51
N THR A 74 -5.56 22.60 -0.46
CA THR A 74 -6.46 23.15 0.55
C THR A 74 -6.51 24.68 0.54
N ASP A 75 -5.67 25.31 -0.27
CA ASP A 75 -5.59 26.77 -0.46
C ASP A 75 -6.49 27.29 -1.57
N ILE A 76 -7.45 26.49 -2.02
CA ILE A 76 -8.40 26.81 -3.11
C ILE A 76 -9.81 26.45 -2.63
N ASP A 77 -10.70 27.45 -2.65
CA ASP A 77 -12.08 27.27 -2.19
C ASP A 77 -12.95 26.49 -3.19
N ASP A 78 -12.73 26.68 -4.50
CA ASP A 78 -13.45 25.97 -5.55
C ASP A 78 -12.57 24.97 -6.30
N ASN A 79 -12.88 23.70 -6.11
CA ASN A 79 -12.22 22.58 -6.78
C ASN A 79 -13.02 22.02 -7.98
N SER A 80 -14.18 22.60 -8.33
CA SER A 80 -15.08 22.06 -9.37
C SER A 80 -14.44 21.97 -10.76
N ASN A 81 -13.53 22.89 -11.07
CA ASN A 81 -12.83 22.95 -12.35
C ASN A 81 -11.44 22.26 -12.34
N ARG A 82 -11.11 21.53 -11.29
CA ARG A 82 -9.80 20.85 -11.20
C ARG A 82 -9.93 19.40 -11.64
N PRO A 83 -9.05 18.95 -12.55
CA PRO A 83 -9.05 17.53 -12.94
C PRO A 83 -8.58 16.66 -11.76
N LEU A 84 -9.17 15.48 -11.64
CA LEU A 84 -8.67 14.40 -10.82
C LEU A 84 -7.74 13.54 -11.68
N VAL A 85 -6.49 13.38 -11.24
CA VAL A 85 -5.49 12.56 -11.94
C VAL A 85 -5.28 11.27 -11.18
N PHE A 86 -5.45 10.15 -11.87
CA PHE A 86 -5.09 8.83 -11.37
C PHE A 86 -3.72 8.43 -11.94
N SER A 87 -2.79 8.08 -11.06
CA SER A 87 -1.45 7.63 -11.42
C SER A 87 -1.20 6.23 -10.87
N PHE A 88 -0.88 5.30 -11.74
CA PHE A 88 -0.56 3.93 -11.39
C PHE A 88 0.49 3.37 -12.34
N ASN A 89 1.27 2.42 -11.84
CA ASN A 89 2.31 1.77 -12.62
C ASN A 89 1.71 0.66 -13.49
N GLY A 90 2.32 0.44 -14.66
CA GLY A 90 1.96 -0.66 -15.55
C GLY A 90 2.88 -1.87 -15.35
N GLY A 91 2.51 -3.00 -15.95
CA GLY A 91 3.29 -4.25 -15.94
C GLY A 91 3.03 -5.11 -14.69
N PRO A 92 2.89 -6.42 -14.83
CA PRO A 92 2.66 -7.28 -13.69
C PRO A 92 3.88 -7.27 -12.76
N GLY A 93 3.63 -7.14 -11.44
CA GLY A 93 4.64 -7.22 -10.38
C GLY A 93 5.46 -5.95 -10.12
N SER A 94 5.16 -4.82 -10.78
CA SER A 94 5.85 -3.55 -10.49
C SER A 94 5.03 -2.69 -9.51
N ALA A 95 5.66 -2.27 -8.42
CA ALA A 95 5.01 -1.43 -7.42
C ALA A 95 4.86 0.01 -7.90
N SER A 96 3.69 0.64 -7.67
CA SER A 96 3.40 2.03 -8.03
C SER A 96 4.19 3.07 -7.22
N ILE A 97 4.98 2.64 -6.25
CA ILE A 97 5.83 3.52 -5.45
C ILE A 97 6.80 4.35 -6.31
N TRP A 98 7.27 3.83 -7.43
CA TRP A 98 8.14 4.56 -8.35
C TRP A 98 7.45 5.75 -9.01
N MET A 99 6.17 5.61 -9.33
CA MET A 99 5.35 6.70 -9.83
C MET A 99 5.19 7.78 -8.78
N HIS A 100 4.93 7.39 -7.53
CA HIS A 100 4.79 8.29 -6.40
C HIS A 100 6.09 9.06 -6.11
N MET A 101 7.23 8.36 -6.01
CA MET A 101 8.52 8.98 -5.63
C MET A 101 9.19 9.74 -6.77
N GLY A 102 8.96 9.36 -8.03
CA GLY A 102 9.71 9.89 -9.17
C GLY A 102 8.95 10.81 -10.11
N TYR A 103 7.60 10.80 -10.09
CA TYR A 103 6.82 11.50 -11.11
C TYR A 103 5.64 12.32 -10.56
N THR A 104 4.86 11.78 -9.62
CA THR A 104 3.55 12.34 -9.24
C THR A 104 3.45 12.75 -7.78
N GLY A 105 4.42 12.41 -6.96
CA GLY A 105 4.51 12.88 -5.57
C GLY A 105 4.97 14.34 -5.48
N PRO A 106 4.58 15.09 -4.43
CA PRO A 106 5.02 16.45 -4.17
C PRO A 106 6.49 16.53 -3.73
#